data_65161060b31fc2b7e40b4978c7739921
#
_entry.id   65161060b31fc2b7e40b4978c7739921
#
_cell.length_a   1.000
_cell.length_b   1.000
_cell.length_c   1.000
_cell.angle_alpha   90.00
_cell.angle_beta   90.00
_cell.angle_gamma   90.00
#
_symmetry.space_group_name_H-M   'P 1'
#
loop_
_entity.id
_entity.type
_entity.pdbx_description
1 polymer ?
#
loop_
_entity_poly.entity_id
_entity_poly.type
_entity_poly.pdbx_seq_one_letter_code
_entity_poly.pdbx_strand_id
1 'polypeptide(L)'
;MSATMTAAAVSVVLVHGAFVDGSGWKDVYEKLTKDGYDVAVVQNPTTSLADDVAATQRAIANAKGPVILVGHSYGGSIISEAGNDPKVAGLVYVAAFVPDKGESVASLTANPPPGAPQAPILPPQDGFLSIDKTKFHAAFCADVDARTAKFMADSQPGWGLGAVGGVVTQAAWHTKPSWYLVASQDGMIPPPAQAAMAKKANATTVEVKASHAVMVSQPAAVVDIIEKAAKGAVK
;
A
#
# COMPACT_ATOMS: atom_id res chain seq x y z
N MET A 1 -29.66 -20.26 -3.86
CA MET A 1 -28.57 -20.62 -4.78
C MET A 1 -27.53 -19.52 -4.66
N SER A 2 -26.41 -19.77 -3.97
CA SER A 2 -25.32 -18.78 -3.83
C SER A 2 -24.55 -18.81 -5.15
N ALA A 3 -24.63 -17.74 -5.94
CA ALA A 3 -23.82 -17.60 -7.14
C ALA A 3 -22.36 -17.44 -6.68
N THR A 4 -21.53 -18.43 -6.97
CA THR A 4 -20.07 -18.30 -6.82
C THR A 4 -19.65 -17.22 -7.80
N MET A 5 -19.35 -16.01 -7.29
CA MET A 5 -18.79 -14.94 -8.12
C MET A 5 -17.43 -15.40 -8.65
N THR A 6 -17.27 -15.37 -9.97
CA THR A 6 -16.00 -15.68 -10.63
C THR A 6 -15.02 -14.53 -10.45
N ALA A 7 -13.72 -14.78 -10.56
CA ALA A 7 -12.67 -13.75 -10.50
C ALA A 7 -12.95 -12.56 -11.44
N ALA A 8 -13.60 -12.80 -12.57
CA ALA A 8 -14.04 -11.80 -13.54
C ALA A 8 -15.10 -10.79 -13.00
N ALA A 9 -15.69 -11.04 -11.84
CA ALA A 9 -16.69 -10.16 -11.22
C ALA A 9 -16.07 -9.22 -10.15
N VAL A 10 -14.81 -9.42 -9.78
CA VAL A 10 -14.12 -8.62 -8.75
C VAL A 10 -13.08 -7.73 -9.41
N SER A 11 -13.10 -6.44 -9.07
CA SER A 11 -12.06 -5.50 -9.49
C SER A 11 -11.01 -5.34 -8.39
N VAL A 12 -9.75 -5.20 -8.78
CA VAL A 12 -8.63 -4.90 -7.88
C VAL A 12 -8.07 -3.52 -8.21
N VAL A 13 -7.99 -2.65 -7.21
CA VAL A 13 -7.42 -1.30 -7.36
C VAL A 13 -6.12 -1.23 -6.56
N LEU A 14 -4.99 -1.06 -7.26
CA LEU A 14 -3.65 -1.05 -6.70
C LEU A 14 -3.18 0.40 -6.48
N VAL A 15 -2.86 0.75 -5.23
CA VAL A 15 -2.45 2.10 -4.80
C VAL A 15 -1.02 2.05 -4.30
N HIS A 16 -0.11 2.75 -4.97
CA HIS A 16 1.30 2.80 -4.59
C HIS A 16 1.55 3.71 -3.38
N GLY A 17 2.70 3.53 -2.74
CA GLY A 17 3.17 4.36 -1.63
C GLY A 17 3.98 5.57 -2.07
N ALA A 18 4.71 6.16 -1.11
CA ALA A 18 5.69 7.20 -1.36
C ALA A 18 6.96 6.62 -2.02
N PHE A 19 7.69 7.45 -2.73
CA PHE A 19 9.00 7.14 -3.36
C PHE A 19 8.94 6.07 -4.46
N VAL A 20 7.76 5.64 -4.83
CA VAL A 20 7.48 4.74 -5.96
C VAL A 20 6.26 5.24 -6.70
N ASP A 21 6.07 4.76 -7.92
CA ASP A 21 4.88 5.01 -8.73
C ASP A 21 4.16 3.70 -9.06
N GLY A 22 3.14 3.77 -9.89
CA GLY A 22 2.36 2.60 -10.28
C GLY A 22 3.16 1.52 -11.01
N SER A 23 4.35 1.82 -11.54
CA SER A 23 5.19 0.82 -12.22
C SER A 23 5.68 -0.29 -11.28
N GLY A 24 5.78 -0.01 -9.97
CA GLY A 24 6.11 -1.01 -8.97
C GLY A 24 5.09 -2.15 -8.86
N TRP A 25 3.87 -1.94 -9.34
CA TRP A 25 2.83 -2.95 -9.36
C TRP A 25 2.82 -3.86 -10.60
N LYS A 26 3.73 -3.65 -11.57
CA LYS A 26 3.69 -4.32 -12.88
C LYS A 26 3.52 -5.83 -12.79
N ASP A 27 4.37 -6.51 -12.02
CA ASP A 27 4.35 -7.98 -11.96
C ASP A 27 3.11 -8.52 -11.21
N VAL A 28 2.62 -7.80 -10.21
CA VAL A 28 1.35 -8.10 -9.54
C VAL A 28 0.17 -7.92 -10.50
N TYR A 29 0.16 -6.80 -11.26
CA TYR A 29 -0.84 -6.52 -12.29
C TYR A 29 -0.90 -7.62 -13.35
N GLU A 30 0.25 -8.03 -13.90
CA GLU A 30 0.33 -9.07 -14.93
C GLU A 30 -0.22 -10.42 -14.44
N LYS A 31 0.07 -10.78 -13.19
CA LYS A 31 -0.45 -12.01 -12.58
C LYS A 31 -1.96 -11.95 -12.37
N LEU A 32 -2.46 -10.89 -11.73
CA LEU A 32 -3.89 -10.73 -11.46
C LEU A 32 -4.72 -10.67 -12.74
N THR A 33 -4.24 -9.98 -13.78
CA THR A 33 -4.95 -9.92 -15.08
C THR A 33 -4.96 -11.27 -15.78
N LYS A 34 -3.87 -12.05 -15.69
CA LYS A 34 -3.83 -13.43 -16.18
C LYS A 34 -4.84 -14.34 -15.46
N ASP A 35 -5.04 -14.10 -14.16
CA ASP A 35 -5.99 -14.86 -13.34
C ASP A 35 -7.44 -14.37 -13.49
N GLY A 36 -7.67 -13.38 -14.37
CA GLY A 36 -8.98 -12.91 -14.81
C GLY A 36 -9.58 -11.76 -14.01
N TYR A 37 -8.81 -11.12 -13.13
CA TYR A 37 -9.27 -9.92 -12.41
C TYR A 37 -9.31 -8.69 -13.32
N ASP A 38 -10.26 -7.79 -13.06
CA ASP A 38 -10.27 -6.43 -13.60
C ASP A 38 -9.37 -5.55 -12.72
N VAL A 39 -8.22 -5.13 -13.23
CA VAL A 39 -7.18 -4.47 -12.42
C VAL A 39 -6.97 -3.02 -12.86
N ALA A 40 -7.02 -2.09 -11.92
CA ALA A 40 -6.62 -0.71 -12.12
C ALA A 40 -5.40 -0.39 -11.24
N VAL A 41 -4.42 0.32 -11.82
CA VAL A 41 -3.26 0.86 -11.09
C VAL A 41 -3.44 2.38 -10.97
N VAL A 42 -3.51 2.87 -9.75
CA VAL A 42 -3.64 4.30 -9.47
C VAL A 42 -2.28 4.97 -9.61
N GLN A 43 -2.25 6.09 -10.30
CA GLN A 43 -1.11 7.03 -10.29
C GLN A 43 -1.48 8.17 -9.35
N ASN A 44 -1.24 7.97 -8.06
CA ASN A 44 -1.52 9.00 -7.06
C ASN A 44 -0.37 10.03 -7.04
N PRO A 45 -0.69 11.36 -7.00
CA PRO A 45 0.31 12.41 -7.17
C PRO A 45 1.29 12.54 -6.00
N THR A 46 0.99 11.94 -4.83
CA THR A 46 1.78 12.03 -3.59
C THR A 46 2.01 13.45 -3.05
N THR A 47 1.15 14.40 -3.45
CA THR A 47 1.21 15.80 -3.03
C THR A 47 0.46 16.06 -1.74
N SER A 48 -0.75 15.52 -1.63
CA SER A 48 -1.58 15.56 -0.42
C SER A 48 -2.43 14.31 -0.31
N LEU A 49 -2.83 13.93 0.92
CA LEU A 49 -3.75 12.79 1.13
C LEU A 49 -5.06 13.00 0.36
N ALA A 50 -5.58 14.23 0.31
CA ALA A 50 -6.83 14.52 -0.38
C ALA A 50 -6.73 14.28 -1.90
N ASP A 51 -5.63 14.71 -2.54
CA ASP A 51 -5.41 14.50 -3.98
C ASP A 51 -5.26 13.01 -4.31
N ASP A 52 -4.54 12.28 -3.45
CA ASP A 52 -4.28 10.85 -3.61
C ASP A 52 -5.57 10.03 -3.41
N VAL A 53 -6.39 10.39 -2.42
CA VAL A 53 -7.72 9.82 -2.21
C VAL A 53 -8.63 10.10 -3.41
N ALA A 54 -8.63 11.34 -3.93
CA ALA A 54 -9.44 11.69 -5.11
C ALA A 54 -9.01 10.89 -6.35
N ALA A 55 -7.70 10.66 -6.55
CA ALA A 55 -7.19 9.81 -7.63
C ALA A 55 -7.69 8.36 -7.47
N THR A 56 -7.63 7.83 -6.25
CA THR A 56 -8.08 6.47 -5.93
C THR A 56 -9.60 6.32 -6.10
N GLN A 57 -10.40 7.30 -5.66
CA GLN A 57 -11.85 7.30 -5.83
C GLN A 57 -12.27 7.26 -7.30
N ARG A 58 -11.56 7.97 -8.20
CA ARG A 58 -11.80 7.87 -9.65
C ARG A 58 -11.59 6.45 -10.18
N ALA A 59 -10.56 5.75 -9.71
CA ALA A 59 -10.33 4.36 -10.11
C ALA A 59 -11.44 3.43 -9.56
N ILE A 60 -11.85 3.60 -8.31
CA ILE A 60 -12.96 2.85 -7.70
C ILE A 60 -14.26 3.10 -8.48
N ALA A 61 -14.57 4.34 -8.84
CA ALA A 61 -15.77 4.68 -9.60
C ALA A 61 -15.85 3.95 -10.95
N ASN A 62 -14.72 3.79 -11.62
CA ASN A 62 -14.61 3.11 -12.92
C ASN A 62 -14.55 1.58 -12.84
N ALA A 63 -14.42 1.02 -11.64
CA ALA A 63 -14.40 -0.43 -11.44
C ALA A 63 -15.73 -1.08 -11.83
N LYS A 64 -15.66 -2.25 -12.47
CA LYS A 64 -16.83 -2.97 -13.00
C LYS A 64 -17.60 -3.76 -11.94
N GLY A 65 -16.94 -4.15 -10.86
CA GLY A 65 -17.51 -4.98 -9.79
C GLY A 65 -17.15 -4.49 -8.39
N PRO A 66 -17.39 -5.29 -7.36
CA PRO A 66 -16.88 -5.08 -6.02
C PRO A 66 -15.36 -4.92 -6.04
N VAL A 67 -14.83 -3.97 -5.27
CA VAL A 67 -13.42 -3.61 -5.29
C VAL A 67 -12.69 -4.22 -4.10
N ILE A 68 -11.57 -4.90 -4.38
CA ILE A 68 -10.50 -5.11 -3.40
C ILE A 68 -9.50 -3.97 -3.57
N LEU A 69 -9.41 -3.13 -2.56
CA LEU A 69 -8.55 -1.95 -2.56
C LEU A 69 -7.23 -2.29 -1.87
N VAL A 70 -6.13 -2.17 -2.60
CA VAL A 70 -4.79 -2.59 -2.16
C VAL A 70 -3.89 -1.38 -1.99
N GLY A 71 -3.29 -1.20 -0.82
CA GLY A 71 -2.37 -0.08 -0.54
C GLY A 71 -1.01 -0.56 -0.06
N HIS A 72 0.06 -0.08 -0.73
CA HIS A 72 1.43 -0.28 -0.31
C HIS A 72 1.94 0.93 0.48
N SER A 73 2.63 0.71 1.60
CA SER A 73 3.31 1.78 2.34
C SER A 73 2.37 2.94 2.72
N TYR A 74 2.69 4.18 2.32
CA TYR A 74 1.80 5.34 2.44
C TYR A 74 0.43 5.12 1.76
N GLY A 75 0.37 4.30 0.73
CA GLY A 75 -0.90 3.90 0.10
C GLY A 75 -1.91 3.30 1.07
N GLY A 76 -1.45 2.75 2.20
CA GLY A 76 -2.32 2.31 3.29
C GLY A 76 -3.15 3.44 3.92
N SER A 77 -2.58 4.65 4.05
CA SER A 77 -3.34 5.82 4.50
C SER A 77 -4.43 6.21 3.49
N ILE A 78 -4.08 6.13 2.20
CA ILE A 78 -5.01 6.45 1.11
C ILE A 78 -6.20 5.48 1.13
N ILE A 79 -5.93 4.16 1.22
CA ILE A 79 -7.00 3.16 1.21
C ILE A 79 -7.81 3.15 2.51
N SER A 80 -7.23 3.58 3.62
CA SER A 80 -7.97 3.76 4.88
C SER A 80 -9.05 4.83 4.76
N GLU A 81 -8.81 5.89 3.99
CA GLU A 81 -9.79 6.94 3.72
C GLU A 81 -10.72 6.58 2.55
N ALA A 82 -10.16 6.24 1.37
CA ALA A 82 -10.92 5.94 0.17
C ALA A 82 -11.79 4.67 0.27
N GLY A 83 -11.42 3.76 1.17
CA GLY A 83 -12.09 2.47 1.38
C GLY A 83 -13.51 2.57 1.96
N ASN A 84 -13.95 3.77 2.37
CA ASN A 84 -15.32 4.01 2.80
C ASN A 84 -16.34 3.99 1.64
N ASP A 85 -15.86 3.98 0.38
CA ASP A 85 -16.72 3.83 -0.79
C ASP A 85 -17.54 2.52 -0.72
N PRO A 86 -18.86 2.54 -1.01
CA PRO A 86 -19.70 1.35 -0.96
C PRO A 86 -19.28 0.24 -1.93
N LYS A 87 -18.59 0.55 -3.04
CA LYS A 87 -18.04 -0.46 -3.95
C LYS A 87 -16.89 -1.25 -3.34
N VAL A 88 -16.19 -0.72 -2.32
CA VAL A 88 -15.07 -1.40 -1.68
C VAL A 88 -15.58 -2.53 -0.79
N ALA A 89 -15.24 -3.76 -1.15
CA ALA A 89 -15.61 -4.96 -0.42
C ALA A 89 -14.57 -5.38 0.62
N GLY A 90 -13.28 -5.04 0.40
CA GLY A 90 -12.20 -5.40 1.32
C GLY A 90 -10.94 -4.58 1.08
N LEU A 91 -10.07 -4.54 2.09
CA LEU A 91 -8.82 -3.78 2.11
C LEU A 91 -7.62 -4.72 2.24
N VAL A 92 -6.58 -4.49 1.45
CA VAL A 92 -5.32 -5.22 1.54
C VAL A 92 -4.18 -4.23 1.78
N TYR A 93 -3.53 -4.35 2.91
CA TYR A 93 -2.37 -3.55 3.30
C TYR A 93 -1.10 -4.34 3.01
N VAL A 94 -0.19 -3.78 2.23
CA VAL A 94 1.07 -4.42 1.84
C VAL A 94 2.22 -3.59 2.40
N ALA A 95 2.89 -4.06 3.45
CA ALA A 95 3.95 -3.32 4.16
C ALA A 95 3.55 -1.85 4.40
N ALA A 96 2.36 -1.59 4.96
CA ALA A 96 1.66 -0.32 4.84
C ALA A 96 1.28 0.31 6.18
N PHE A 97 1.11 1.62 6.17
CA PHE A 97 0.50 2.35 7.29
C PHE A 97 -1.01 2.06 7.40
N VAL A 98 -1.51 1.98 8.63
CA VAL A 98 -2.93 1.78 8.93
C VAL A 98 -3.38 2.83 9.95
N PRO A 99 -3.53 4.07 9.52
CA PRO A 99 -3.99 5.14 10.40
C PRO A 99 -5.45 4.95 10.81
N ASP A 100 -5.74 5.36 12.03
CA ASP A 100 -7.10 5.53 12.53
C ASP A 100 -7.61 6.96 12.28
N LYS A 101 -8.87 7.21 12.58
CA LYS A 101 -9.42 8.56 12.56
C LYS A 101 -8.59 9.50 13.43
N GLY A 102 -8.16 10.61 12.86
CA GLY A 102 -7.31 11.61 13.53
C GLY A 102 -5.81 11.32 13.43
N GLU A 103 -5.41 10.18 12.88
CA GLU A 103 -4.00 9.82 12.65
C GLU A 103 -3.55 10.18 11.23
N SER A 104 -2.24 10.41 11.09
CA SER A 104 -1.51 10.59 9.83
C SER A 104 -0.23 9.75 9.84
N VAL A 105 0.48 9.65 8.73
CA VAL A 105 1.81 9.02 8.74
C VAL A 105 2.75 9.77 9.68
N ALA A 106 2.71 11.11 9.68
CA ALA A 106 3.50 11.91 10.59
C ALA A 106 3.27 11.55 12.06
N SER A 107 2.00 11.38 12.47
CA SER A 107 1.67 11.03 13.87
C SER A 107 2.10 9.60 14.21
N LEU A 108 1.94 8.64 13.28
CA LEU A 108 2.33 7.25 13.48
C LEU A 108 3.85 7.04 13.58
N THR A 109 4.63 7.95 12.99
CA THR A 109 6.10 7.89 12.96
C THR A 109 6.78 8.84 13.95
N ALA A 110 6.01 9.65 14.68
CA ALA A 110 6.53 10.69 15.59
C ALA A 110 7.35 10.15 16.76
N ASN A 111 7.01 8.94 17.24
CA ASN A 111 7.64 8.31 18.41
C ASN A 111 8.11 6.88 18.08
N PRO A 112 9.19 6.73 17.30
CA PRO A 112 9.70 5.41 16.99
C PRO A 112 10.23 4.72 18.25
N PRO A 113 10.09 3.38 18.36
CA PRO A 113 10.68 2.64 19.47
C PRO A 113 12.19 2.87 19.53
N PRO A 114 12.79 2.86 20.74
CA PRO A 114 14.23 2.98 20.90
C PRO A 114 14.97 1.92 20.06
N GLY A 115 15.96 2.35 19.26
CA GLY A 115 16.74 1.46 18.40
C GLY A 115 16.06 1.03 17.11
N ALA A 116 14.86 1.53 16.81
CA ALA A 116 14.22 1.26 15.52
C ALA A 116 15.07 1.83 14.36
N PRO A 117 15.25 1.07 13.27
CA PRO A 117 15.91 1.60 12.09
C PRO A 117 15.15 2.82 11.57
N GLN A 118 15.90 3.87 11.23
CA GLN A 118 15.32 5.07 10.63
C GLN A 118 15.47 5.00 9.13
N ALA A 119 14.36 5.24 8.43
CA ALA A 119 14.37 5.37 6.98
C ALA A 119 15.28 6.54 6.56
N PRO A 120 16.13 6.38 5.53
CA PRO A 120 17.08 7.40 5.11
C PRO A 120 16.41 8.51 4.28
N ILE A 121 15.36 9.12 4.85
CA ILE A 121 14.61 10.21 4.25
C ILE A 121 15.43 11.50 4.44
N LEU A 122 15.64 12.22 3.36
CA LEU A 122 16.32 13.50 3.35
C LEU A 122 15.41 14.62 3.89
N PRO A 123 15.99 15.72 4.43
CA PRO A 123 15.23 16.90 4.77
C PRO A 123 14.38 17.38 3.58
N PRO A 124 13.20 17.95 3.84
CA PRO A 124 12.30 18.37 2.77
C PRO A 124 12.94 19.47 1.90
N GLN A 125 12.77 19.32 0.59
CA GLN A 125 13.11 20.34 -0.40
C GLN A 125 11.84 20.76 -1.14
N ASP A 126 11.55 22.05 -1.19
CA ASP A 126 10.35 22.62 -1.81
C ASP A 126 9.02 21.95 -1.36
N GLY A 127 8.98 21.50 -0.10
CA GLY A 127 7.80 20.84 0.46
C GLY A 127 7.69 19.35 0.17
N PHE A 128 8.73 18.73 -0.43
CA PHE A 128 8.76 17.31 -0.75
C PHE A 128 9.91 16.58 -0.07
N LEU A 129 9.65 15.35 0.34
CA LEU A 129 10.62 14.41 0.88
C LEU A 129 11.12 13.47 -0.23
N SER A 130 12.36 13.00 -0.08
CA SER A 130 12.96 11.95 -0.91
C SER A 130 13.84 11.04 -0.06
N ILE A 131 14.11 9.84 -0.55
CA ILE A 131 15.11 8.93 0.05
C ILE A 131 16.49 9.25 -0.53
N ASP A 132 17.52 9.22 0.32
CA ASP A 132 18.91 9.26 -0.13
C ASP A 132 19.15 8.11 -1.13
N LYS A 133 19.41 8.47 -2.40
CA LYS A 133 19.59 7.50 -3.49
C LYS A 133 20.69 6.49 -3.22
N THR A 134 21.73 6.87 -2.47
CA THR A 134 22.84 5.97 -2.13
C THR A 134 22.46 4.90 -1.12
N LYS A 135 21.38 5.12 -0.36
CA LYS A 135 20.84 4.22 0.66
C LYS A 135 19.54 3.55 0.23
N PHE A 136 18.97 3.97 -0.90
CA PHE A 136 17.67 3.51 -1.37
C PHE A 136 17.59 1.99 -1.50
N HIS A 137 18.58 1.37 -2.17
CA HIS A 137 18.60 -0.08 -2.35
C HIS A 137 18.55 -0.81 -1.01
N ALA A 138 19.44 -0.48 -0.08
CA ALA A 138 19.52 -1.16 1.22
C ALA A 138 18.28 -0.96 2.09
N ALA A 139 17.65 0.23 2.05
CA ALA A 139 16.52 0.55 2.92
C ALA A 139 15.17 0.16 2.32
N PHE A 140 14.97 0.39 1.01
CA PHE A 140 13.66 0.27 0.36
C PHE A 140 13.48 -1.08 -0.34
N CYS A 141 14.52 -1.60 -1.01
CA CYS A 141 14.39 -2.73 -1.92
C CYS A 141 15.62 -3.67 -1.88
N ALA A 142 16.06 -4.03 -0.67
CA ALA A 142 17.30 -4.80 -0.44
C ALA A 142 17.35 -6.18 -1.13
N ASP A 143 16.20 -6.76 -1.41
CA ASP A 143 16.02 -8.05 -2.08
C ASP A 143 15.66 -7.95 -3.58
N VAL A 144 15.73 -6.74 -4.14
CA VAL A 144 15.57 -6.47 -5.58
C VAL A 144 16.97 -6.38 -6.24
N ASP A 145 17.10 -6.79 -7.49
CA ASP A 145 18.37 -6.67 -8.19
C ASP A 145 18.86 -5.21 -8.29
N ALA A 146 20.19 -5.03 -8.32
CA ALA A 146 20.82 -3.71 -8.24
C ALA A 146 20.45 -2.77 -9.40
N ARG A 147 20.16 -3.30 -10.60
CA ARG A 147 19.78 -2.50 -11.76
C ARG A 147 18.36 -1.94 -11.59
N THR A 148 17.44 -2.77 -11.17
CA THR A 148 16.06 -2.37 -10.86
C THR A 148 16.03 -1.42 -9.67
N ALA A 149 16.77 -1.70 -8.60
CA ALA A 149 16.87 -0.83 -7.43
C ALA A 149 17.43 0.56 -7.78
N LYS A 150 18.44 0.62 -8.66
CA LYS A 150 18.98 1.89 -9.16
C LYS A 150 17.93 2.68 -9.96
N PHE A 151 17.18 2.02 -10.83
CA PHE A 151 16.08 2.66 -11.57
C PHE A 151 15.04 3.22 -10.62
N MET A 152 14.59 2.43 -9.63
CA MET A 152 13.63 2.87 -8.62
C MET A 152 14.13 4.08 -7.84
N ALA A 153 15.41 4.10 -7.44
CA ALA A 153 16.02 5.24 -6.75
C ALA A 153 16.07 6.51 -7.62
N ASP A 154 16.33 6.35 -8.92
CA ASP A 154 16.44 7.48 -9.84
C ASP A 154 15.09 8.03 -10.30
N SER A 155 14.06 7.19 -10.31
CA SER A 155 12.69 7.53 -10.72
C SER A 155 11.75 7.85 -9.55
N GLN A 156 12.23 7.81 -8.30
CA GLN A 156 11.37 8.06 -7.13
C GLN A 156 10.66 9.41 -7.23
N PRO A 157 9.32 9.45 -7.12
CA PRO A 157 8.61 10.72 -7.00
C PRO A 157 8.81 11.34 -5.62
N GLY A 158 8.74 12.66 -5.55
CA GLY A 158 8.74 13.37 -4.26
C GLY A 158 7.48 13.05 -3.45
N TRP A 159 7.62 12.97 -2.13
CA TRP A 159 6.50 12.78 -1.21
C TRP A 159 6.18 14.07 -0.48
N GLY A 160 5.04 14.68 -0.79
CA GLY A 160 4.63 15.96 -0.26
C GLY A 160 4.36 15.95 1.25
N LEU A 161 4.76 17.02 1.93
CA LEU A 161 4.46 17.18 3.36
C LEU A 161 2.96 17.20 3.65
N GLY A 162 2.12 17.63 2.68
CA GLY A 162 0.66 17.52 2.75
C GLY A 162 0.15 16.08 2.73
N ALA A 163 0.88 15.17 2.08
CA ALA A 163 0.57 13.74 2.10
C ALA A 163 1.02 13.07 3.41
N VAL A 164 2.21 13.41 3.89
CA VAL A 164 2.77 12.91 5.17
C VAL A 164 1.90 13.30 6.36
N GLY A 165 1.48 14.57 6.41
CA GLY A 165 0.67 15.15 7.49
C GLY A 165 -0.83 14.97 7.31
N GLY A 166 -1.27 14.43 6.17
CA GLY A 166 -2.69 14.23 5.88
C GLY A 166 -3.37 13.30 6.88
N VAL A 167 -4.40 13.82 7.52
CA VAL A 167 -5.13 13.13 8.60
C VAL A 167 -6.30 12.33 8.01
N VAL A 168 -6.41 11.05 8.39
CA VAL A 168 -7.56 10.21 8.04
C VAL A 168 -8.78 10.67 8.84
N THR A 169 -9.89 10.91 8.17
CA THR A 169 -11.13 11.40 8.78
C THR A 169 -12.09 10.28 9.16
N GLN A 170 -12.05 9.17 8.42
CA GLN A 170 -12.82 7.97 8.68
C GLN A 170 -12.02 6.74 8.22
N ALA A 171 -11.61 5.92 9.18
CA ALA A 171 -10.82 4.73 8.88
C ALA A 171 -11.71 3.56 8.43
N ALA A 172 -11.65 3.22 7.14
CA ALA A 172 -12.50 2.21 6.52
C ALA A 172 -12.33 0.80 7.10
N TRP A 173 -11.17 0.47 7.68
CA TRP A 173 -10.90 -0.82 8.29
C TRP A 173 -11.77 -1.11 9.54
N HIS A 174 -12.45 -0.13 10.11
CA HIS A 174 -13.44 -0.38 11.15
C HIS A 174 -14.70 -1.09 10.64
N THR A 175 -14.99 -0.97 9.35
CA THR A 175 -16.22 -1.50 8.73
C THR A 175 -15.97 -2.48 7.59
N LYS A 176 -14.75 -2.53 7.05
CA LYS A 176 -14.39 -3.39 5.95
C LYS A 176 -13.46 -4.52 6.41
N PRO A 177 -13.66 -5.75 5.95
CA PRO A 177 -12.72 -6.82 6.19
C PRO A 177 -11.34 -6.45 5.62
N SER A 178 -10.29 -6.72 6.39
CA SER A 178 -8.94 -6.27 6.10
C SER A 178 -7.94 -7.42 6.13
N TRP A 179 -6.96 -7.36 5.25
CA TRP A 179 -5.81 -8.26 5.17
C TRP A 179 -4.53 -7.47 5.22
N TYR A 180 -3.49 -8.05 5.78
CA TYR A 180 -2.19 -7.39 5.92
C TYR A 180 -1.05 -8.33 5.57
N LEU A 181 -0.14 -7.89 4.69
CA LEU A 181 1.13 -8.53 4.42
C LEU A 181 2.24 -7.79 5.14
N VAL A 182 2.88 -8.44 6.13
CA VAL A 182 4.04 -7.94 6.84
C VAL A 182 5.30 -8.34 6.08
N ALA A 183 6.13 -7.35 5.70
CA ALA A 183 7.44 -7.59 5.11
C ALA A 183 8.50 -7.66 6.23
N SER A 184 9.02 -8.87 6.53
CA SER A 184 9.84 -9.08 7.73
C SER A 184 11.28 -8.58 7.65
N GLN A 185 11.69 -8.08 6.48
CA GLN A 185 13.00 -7.43 6.26
C GLN A 185 12.86 -5.97 5.80
N ASP A 186 11.74 -5.34 6.12
CA ASP A 186 11.45 -3.96 5.75
C ASP A 186 12.34 -2.97 6.50
N GLY A 187 13.12 -2.18 5.75
CA GLY A 187 13.99 -1.13 6.28
C GLY A 187 13.34 0.27 6.34
N MET A 188 12.06 0.40 5.89
CA MET A 188 11.31 1.65 5.88
C MET A 188 10.28 1.72 6.99
N ILE A 189 9.44 0.70 7.12
CA ILE A 189 8.45 0.54 8.20
C ILE A 189 8.86 -0.68 9.02
N PRO A 190 9.32 -0.52 10.26
CA PRO A 190 9.78 -1.64 11.07
C PRO A 190 8.73 -2.76 11.16
N PRO A 191 9.09 -4.05 10.96
CA PRO A 191 8.14 -5.16 10.99
C PRO A 191 7.30 -5.23 12.27
N PRO A 192 7.82 -4.93 13.47
CA PRO A 192 6.98 -4.87 14.68
C PRO A 192 5.89 -3.79 14.61
N ALA A 193 6.17 -2.65 13.97
CA ALA A 193 5.16 -1.60 13.77
C ALA A 193 4.09 -2.05 12.77
N GLN A 194 4.48 -2.73 11.69
CA GLN A 194 3.54 -3.34 10.74
C GLN A 194 2.61 -4.34 11.44
N ALA A 195 3.17 -5.25 12.24
CA ALA A 195 2.40 -6.24 13.01
C ALA A 195 1.43 -5.58 14.00
N ALA A 196 1.85 -4.50 14.67
CA ALA A 196 1.00 -3.74 15.59
C ALA A 196 -0.18 -3.08 14.85
N MET A 197 0.07 -2.48 13.68
CA MET A 197 -0.97 -1.88 12.84
C MET A 197 -1.94 -2.93 12.28
N ALA A 198 -1.43 -4.08 11.83
CA ALA A 198 -2.24 -5.20 11.38
C ALA A 198 -3.19 -5.70 12.48
N LYS A 199 -2.65 -5.84 13.72
CA LYS A 199 -3.45 -6.22 14.90
C LYS A 199 -4.50 -5.16 15.24
N LYS A 200 -4.14 -3.87 15.20
CA LYS A 200 -5.07 -2.76 15.44
C LYS A 200 -6.26 -2.81 14.48
N ALA A 201 -6.03 -3.10 13.21
CA ALA A 201 -7.07 -3.24 12.20
C ALA A 201 -7.79 -4.60 12.21
N ASN A 202 -7.49 -5.50 13.14
CA ASN A 202 -8.01 -6.88 13.16
C ASN A 202 -7.86 -7.59 11.80
N ALA A 203 -6.76 -7.32 11.09
CA ALA A 203 -6.52 -7.82 9.75
C ALA A 203 -6.08 -9.30 9.75
N THR A 204 -6.53 -10.06 8.76
CA THR A 204 -5.96 -11.38 8.47
C THR A 204 -4.53 -11.19 7.97
N THR A 205 -3.55 -11.65 8.74
CA THR A 205 -2.14 -11.31 8.55
C THR A 205 -1.34 -12.48 7.97
N VAL A 206 -0.46 -12.18 7.02
CA VAL A 206 0.61 -13.07 6.55
C VAL A 206 1.95 -12.36 6.70
N GLU A 207 3.01 -13.12 6.93
CA GLU A 207 4.39 -12.59 6.98
C GLU A 207 5.18 -13.14 5.79
N VAL A 208 5.94 -12.27 5.13
CA VAL A 208 6.78 -12.61 3.98
C VAL A 208 8.19 -12.09 4.23
N LYS A 209 9.18 -12.94 4.01
CA LYS A 209 10.59 -12.55 4.07
C LYS A 209 10.95 -11.72 2.84
N ALA A 210 10.74 -10.40 2.94
CA ALA A 210 10.95 -9.44 1.87
C ALA A 210 11.32 -8.06 2.43
N SER A 211 11.94 -7.23 1.58
CA SER A 211 12.15 -5.80 1.83
C SER A 211 10.84 -5.02 1.72
N HIS A 212 10.91 -3.68 1.85
CA HIS A 212 9.75 -2.80 1.68
C HIS A 212 9.12 -2.89 0.28
N ALA A 213 9.91 -3.18 -0.75
CA ALA A 213 9.43 -3.34 -2.13
C ALA A 213 8.91 -4.75 -2.42
N VAL A 214 8.15 -5.35 -1.50
CA VAL A 214 7.67 -6.74 -1.59
C VAL A 214 6.84 -7.01 -2.85
N MET A 215 6.13 -6.02 -3.39
CA MET A 215 5.37 -6.14 -4.63
C MET A 215 6.27 -6.33 -5.87
N VAL A 216 7.54 -5.93 -5.77
CA VAL A 216 8.55 -6.12 -6.82
C VAL A 216 9.31 -7.42 -6.62
N SER A 217 9.76 -7.70 -5.39
CA SER A 217 10.62 -8.87 -5.09
C SER A 217 9.82 -10.17 -4.93
N GLN A 218 8.59 -10.10 -4.41
CA GLN A 218 7.74 -11.26 -4.09
C GLN A 218 6.29 -11.08 -4.62
N PRO A 219 6.10 -10.77 -5.93
CA PRO A 219 4.77 -10.45 -6.47
C PRO A 219 3.75 -11.59 -6.29
N ALA A 220 4.20 -12.84 -6.28
CA ALA A 220 3.32 -14.00 -6.05
C ALA A 220 2.69 -13.97 -4.66
N ALA A 221 3.45 -13.66 -3.62
CA ALA A 221 2.92 -13.57 -2.25
C ALA A 221 1.91 -12.43 -2.10
N VAL A 222 2.11 -11.33 -2.83
CA VAL A 222 1.16 -10.22 -2.86
C VAL A 222 -0.13 -10.61 -3.59
N VAL A 223 -0.03 -11.31 -4.71
CA VAL A 223 -1.21 -11.86 -5.42
C VAL A 223 -1.99 -12.81 -4.53
N ASP A 224 -1.32 -13.73 -3.83
CA ASP A 224 -1.96 -14.72 -2.95
C ASP A 224 -2.82 -14.05 -1.85
N ILE A 225 -2.36 -12.97 -1.24
CA ILE A 225 -3.16 -12.27 -0.22
C ILE A 225 -4.31 -11.48 -0.84
N ILE A 226 -4.13 -10.89 -2.02
CA ILE A 226 -5.20 -10.20 -2.76
C ILE A 226 -6.31 -11.19 -3.14
N GLU A 227 -5.96 -12.37 -3.64
CA GLU A 227 -6.93 -13.41 -3.97
C GLU A 227 -7.67 -13.95 -2.74
N LYS A 228 -6.98 -14.11 -1.60
CA LYS A 228 -7.63 -14.47 -0.33
C LYS A 228 -8.64 -13.39 0.09
N ALA A 229 -8.28 -12.12 -0.09
CA ALA A 229 -9.19 -11.01 0.16
C ALA A 229 -10.41 -11.03 -0.77
N ALA A 230 -10.20 -11.25 -2.07
CA ALA A 230 -11.28 -11.36 -3.04
C ALA A 230 -12.27 -12.49 -2.69
N LYS A 231 -11.74 -13.66 -2.33
CA LYS A 231 -12.55 -14.83 -1.92
C LYS A 231 -13.26 -14.62 -0.56
N GLY A 232 -12.65 -13.86 0.35
CA GLY A 232 -13.17 -13.63 1.71
C GLY A 232 -14.16 -12.48 1.83
N ALA A 233 -13.98 -11.43 1.04
CA ALA A 233 -14.81 -10.22 1.11
C ALA A 233 -16.09 -10.30 0.25
N VAL A 234 -16.06 -11.07 -0.83
CA VAL A 234 -17.17 -11.20 -1.77
C VAL A 234 -17.82 -12.57 -1.57
N LYS A 235 -18.86 -12.60 -0.76
CA LYS A 235 -19.66 -13.82 -0.50
C LYS A 235 -20.99 -13.77 -1.24
#